data_3c71204a8f1a14e9413c7a79a8f52233
#
_entry.id   3c71204a8f1a14e9413c7a79a8f52233
#
_cell.length_a   1.000
_cell.length_b   1.000
_cell.length_c   1.000
_cell.angle_alpha   90.00
_cell.angle_beta   90.00
_cell.angle_gamma   90.00
#
_symmetry.space_group_name_H-M   'P 1'
#
loop_
_entity.id
_entity.type
_entity.pdbx_description
1 polymer ?
#
loop_
_entity_poly.entity_id
_entity_poly.type
_entity_poly.pdbx_seq_one_letter_code
_entity_poly.pdbx_strand_id
1 'polypeptide(L)'
;MSAGDRLKLATRGSRLAIAQARLVAEALGGAEIVEVRSSDGERGDKERFVRGVAQAVLDGEADLAVHSAKDLPGERPDELRLVGVPGRADPADAYVGEARSLDEVPEGARVGTASLRRRSQLLALRPDLEVVELHGNVDTRLRRLSEGEFDGVVLALAGLRRLGREAEVAFSFGLAELTPAGGQGSLALEARRDDSIAAEQAAGISDHDALVALTAERAAVAALDATCHTPVGISAALEDGKLAMLGFCGLPDGSEWVRDRVSGDAEQPAALGRALAERMLTAGAGELLERSEELA
;
A
#
# COMPACT_ATOMS: atom_id res chain seq x y z
N MET A 1 10.75 21.53 -25.04
CA MET A 1 10.33 22.15 -23.78
C MET A 1 11.53 22.90 -23.20
N SER A 2 11.38 24.18 -22.86
CA SER A 2 12.42 24.98 -22.20
C SER A 2 12.70 24.42 -20.80
N ALA A 3 13.89 24.68 -20.24
CA ALA A 3 14.27 24.22 -18.89
C ALA A 3 13.39 24.78 -17.74
N GLY A 4 12.42 25.68 -18.06
CA GLY A 4 11.46 26.27 -17.13
C GLY A 4 10.11 25.55 -17.03
N ASP A 5 9.85 24.51 -17.85
CA ASP A 5 8.54 23.88 -17.98
C ASP A 5 8.46 22.45 -17.41
N ARG A 6 9.45 22.01 -16.64
CA ARG A 6 9.41 20.66 -16.07
C ARG A 6 8.67 20.65 -14.76
N LEU A 7 7.72 19.71 -14.62
CA LEU A 7 7.03 19.49 -13.35
C LEU A 7 8.03 19.14 -12.22
N LYS A 8 7.67 19.57 -11.01
CA LYS A 8 8.34 19.21 -9.77
C LYS A 8 7.53 18.17 -9.01
N LEU A 9 8.17 17.08 -8.63
CA LEU A 9 7.56 15.95 -7.92
C LEU A 9 8.03 15.93 -6.47
N ALA A 10 7.15 16.23 -5.53
CA ALA A 10 7.43 16.09 -4.11
C ALA A 10 7.35 14.60 -3.71
N THR A 11 8.34 14.13 -2.98
CA THR A 11 8.38 12.77 -2.43
C THR A 11 9.20 12.71 -1.15
N ARG A 12 9.08 11.61 -0.39
CA ARG A 12 9.89 11.35 0.80
C ARG A 12 11.33 11.02 0.41
N GLY A 13 12.30 11.29 1.31
CA GLY A 13 13.71 11.00 1.09
C GLY A 13 14.11 9.51 1.24
N SER A 14 13.18 8.55 1.42
CA SER A 14 13.53 7.14 1.46
C SER A 14 13.89 6.60 0.07
N ARG A 15 14.84 5.63 0.01
CA ARG A 15 15.25 5.03 -1.27
C ARG A 15 14.08 4.54 -2.11
N LEU A 16 13.09 3.89 -1.47
CA LEU A 16 11.89 3.42 -2.15
C LEU A 16 11.05 4.59 -2.70
N ALA A 17 10.83 5.65 -1.92
CA ALA A 17 10.05 6.80 -2.36
C ALA A 17 10.74 7.53 -3.53
N ILE A 18 12.07 7.70 -3.47
CA ILE A 18 12.86 8.26 -4.58
C ILE A 18 12.76 7.36 -5.83
N ALA A 19 12.86 6.03 -5.69
CA ALA A 19 12.70 5.11 -6.81
C ALA A 19 11.30 5.23 -7.44
N GLN A 20 10.26 5.38 -6.63
CA GLN A 20 8.89 5.60 -7.10
C GLN A 20 8.74 6.94 -7.85
N ALA A 21 9.30 8.03 -7.30
CA ALA A 21 9.27 9.33 -7.95
C ALA A 21 10.05 9.34 -9.29
N ARG A 22 11.15 8.58 -9.38
CA ARG A 22 11.90 8.41 -10.65
C ARG A 22 11.08 7.71 -11.73
N LEU A 23 10.32 6.67 -11.37
CA LEU A 23 9.40 6.00 -12.32
C LEU A 23 8.34 6.97 -12.85
N VAL A 24 7.78 7.81 -11.98
CA VAL A 24 6.82 8.83 -12.39
C VAL A 24 7.48 9.90 -13.26
N ALA A 25 8.67 10.38 -12.88
CA ALA A 25 9.42 11.35 -13.66
C ALA A 25 9.76 10.85 -15.07
N GLU A 26 10.14 9.57 -15.18
CA GLU A 26 10.41 8.92 -16.47
C GLU A 26 9.14 8.83 -17.33
N ALA A 27 8.02 8.41 -16.76
CA ALA A 27 6.74 8.31 -17.44
C ALA A 27 6.22 9.68 -17.93
N LEU A 28 6.51 10.76 -17.20
CA LEU A 28 6.20 12.15 -17.60
C LEU A 28 7.16 12.72 -18.68
N GLY A 29 8.16 11.95 -19.12
CA GLY A 29 9.19 12.43 -20.07
C GLY A 29 10.24 13.35 -19.43
N GLY A 30 10.32 13.37 -18.10
CA GLY A 30 11.26 14.12 -17.26
C GLY A 30 10.58 15.09 -16.30
N ALA A 31 10.97 15.00 -15.04
CA ALA A 31 10.51 15.91 -13.96
C ALA A 31 11.64 16.11 -12.94
N GLU A 32 11.59 17.21 -12.20
CA GLU A 32 12.48 17.47 -11.07
C GLU A 32 11.94 16.76 -9.81
N ILE A 33 12.78 16.09 -9.05
CA ILE A 33 12.39 15.44 -7.80
C ILE A 33 12.76 16.33 -6.62
N VAL A 34 11.75 16.71 -5.85
CA VAL A 34 11.88 17.50 -4.62
C VAL A 34 11.77 16.55 -3.43
N GLU A 35 12.88 16.36 -2.72
CA GLU A 35 12.89 15.53 -1.51
C GLU A 35 12.37 16.32 -0.32
N VAL A 36 11.23 15.90 0.22
CA VAL A 36 10.65 16.48 1.43
C VAL A 36 11.25 15.80 2.65
N ARG A 37 11.95 16.56 3.48
CA ARG A 37 12.48 16.10 4.76
C ARG A 37 11.47 16.35 5.86
N SER A 38 11.16 15.34 6.66
CA SER A 38 10.43 15.58 7.92
C SER A 38 11.36 16.31 8.90
N SER A 39 10.87 17.39 9.48
CA SER A 39 11.61 18.23 10.42
C SER A 39 11.96 17.55 11.75
N ASP A 40 11.33 16.40 12.06
CA ASP A 40 11.50 15.71 13.35
C ASP A 40 11.84 14.24 13.13
N GLY A 41 13.02 13.86 13.64
CA GLY A 41 13.59 12.51 13.55
C GLY A 41 12.89 11.44 14.39
N GLU A 42 11.59 11.57 14.69
CA GLU A 42 10.83 10.58 15.44
C GLU A 42 10.32 9.46 14.56
N ARG A 43 10.58 8.25 15.02
CA ARG A 43 10.20 6.99 14.38
C ARG A 43 8.67 6.88 14.32
N GLY A 44 8.12 6.63 13.14
CA GLY A 44 6.91 5.83 13.07
C GLY A 44 5.66 6.46 12.49
N ASP A 45 5.53 7.77 12.28
CA ASP A 45 4.27 8.34 11.78
C ASP A 45 4.28 8.51 10.24
N LYS A 46 3.71 7.49 9.54
CA LYS A 46 3.55 7.52 8.08
C LYS A 46 2.65 8.68 7.64
N GLU A 47 1.64 9.02 8.41
CA GLU A 47 0.70 10.09 8.10
C GLU A 47 1.38 11.46 8.11
N ARG A 48 2.32 11.70 9.04
CA ARG A 48 3.15 12.93 9.04
C ARG A 48 3.95 13.08 7.76
N PHE A 49 4.50 11.97 7.26
CA PHE A 49 5.27 12.01 6.02
C PHE A 49 4.39 12.29 4.81
N VAL A 50 3.18 11.73 4.75
CA VAL A 50 2.22 12.03 3.68
C VAL A 50 1.82 13.49 3.74
N ARG A 51 1.51 14.01 4.95
CA ARG A 51 1.19 15.43 5.16
C ARG A 51 2.33 16.36 4.72
N GLY A 52 3.59 16.03 5.01
CA GLY A 52 4.73 16.85 4.58
C GLY A 52 4.87 16.94 3.06
N VAL A 53 4.67 15.82 2.35
CA VAL A 53 4.70 15.78 0.87
C VAL A 53 3.50 16.55 0.28
N ALA A 54 2.30 16.39 0.86
CA ALA A 54 1.11 17.15 0.50
C ALA A 54 1.31 18.65 0.72
N GLN A 55 1.91 19.04 1.85
CA GLN A 55 2.18 20.44 2.18
C GLN A 55 3.11 21.11 1.16
N ALA A 56 4.17 20.41 0.71
CA ALA A 56 5.08 20.95 -0.31
C ALA A 56 4.35 21.30 -1.64
N VAL A 57 3.30 20.54 -1.97
CA VAL A 57 2.44 20.85 -3.14
C VAL A 57 1.53 22.04 -2.84
N LEU A 58 0.94 22.13 -1.64
CA LEU A 58 0.11 23.26 -1.23
C LEU A 58 0.90 24.58 -1.19
N ASP A 59 2.15 24.52 -0.72
CA ASP A 59 3.04 25.70 -0.63
C ASP A 59 3.63 26.10 -1.99
N GLY A 60 3.36 25.31 -3.07
CA GLY A 60 3.87 25.59 -4.41
C GLY A 60 5.34 25.25 -4.61
N GLU A 61 5.96 24.50 -3.70
CA GLU A 61 7.33 23.98 -3.83
C GLU A 61 7.42 22.87 -4.88
N ALA A 62 6.31 22.15 -5.08
CA ALA A 62 6.14 21.13 -6.11
C ALA A 62 4.75 21.20 -6.77
N ASP A 63 4.63 20.58 -7.94
CA ASP A 63 3.39 20.52 -8.71
C ASP A 63 2.59 19.26 -8.43
N LEU A 64 3.29 18.12 -8.19
CA LEU A 64 2.72 16.82 -7.90
C LEU A 64 3.33 16.21 -6.64
N ALA A 65 2.50 15.61 -5.81
CA ALA A 65 2.91 14.69 -4.75
C ALA A 65 2.91 13.26 -5.26
N VAL A 66 3.98 12.50 -5.00
CA VAL A 66 4.10 11.08 -5.35
C VAL A 66 4.05 10.23 -4.10
N HIS A 67 3.03 9.36 -4.00
CA HIS A 67 2.81 8.48 -2.86
C HIS A 67 2.71 7.01 -3.26
N SER A 68 3.11 6.11 -2.34
CA SER A 68 2.54 4.75 -2.34
C SER A 68 1.07 4.87 -1.95
N ALA A 69 0.15 4.41 -2.80
CA ALA A 69 -1.29 4.61 -2.59
C ALA A 69 -1.81 4.02 -1.28
N LYS A 70 -1.22 2.92 -0.80
CA LYS A 70 -1.56 2.29 0.48
C LYS A 70 -1.20 3.10 1.73
N ASP A 71 -0.34 4.11 1.58
CA ASP A 71 0.08 4.98 2.69
C ASP A 71 -0.76 6.29 2.73
N LEU A 72 -1.64 6.52 1.72
CA LEU A 72 -2.54 7.66 1.70
C LEU A 72 -3.65 7.52 2.74
N PRO A 73 -3.88 8.52 3.59
CA PRO A 73 -5.00 8.51 4.54
C PRO A 73 -6.35 8.51 3.82
N GLY A 74 -7.39 8.13 4.55
CA GLY A 74 -8.78 8.20 4.09
C GLY A 74 -9.18 9.64 3.76
N GLU A 75 -8.93 10.54 4.70
CA GLU A 75 -9.16 11.98 4.55
C GLU A 75 -7.95 12.69 3.98
N ARG A 76 -8.20 13.69 3.14
CA ARG A 76 -7.19 14.51 2.47
C ARG A 76 -7.59 15.98 2.55
N PRO A 77 -6.63 16.93 2.47
CA PRO A 77 -6.95 18.34 2.33
C PRO A 77 -7.85 18.57 1.11
N ASP A 78 -8.88 19.40 1.29
CA ASP A 78 -9.84 19.70 0.21
C ASP A 78 -9.18 20.40 -0.99
N GLU A 79 -8.07 21.08 -0.77
CA GLU A 79 -7.29 21.76 -1.79
C GLU A 79 -6.52 20.82 -2.71
N LEU A 80 -6.32 19.56 -2.30
CA LEU A 80 -5.68 18.54 -3.10
C LEU A 80 -6.69 17.58 -3.72
N ARG A 81 -6.31 16.99 -4.85
CA ARG A 81 -7.03 15.89 -5.48
C ARG A 81 -6.09 14.84 -6.05
N LEU A 82 -6.54 13.61 -6.09
CA LEU A 82 -5.91 12.54 -6.85
C LEU A 82 -6.08 12.86 -8.34
N VAL A 83 -4.97 12.99 -9.07
CA VAL A 83 -4.96 13.40 -10.48
C VAL A 83 -4.40 12.32 -11.40
N GLY A 84 -3.75 11.29 -10.86
CA GLY A 84 -3.22 10.19 -11.67
C GLY A 84 -2.86 8.97 -10.83
N VAL A 85 -3.01 7.81 -11.45
CA VAL A 85 -2.59 6.51 -10.92
C VAL A 85 -1.88 5.77 -12.06
N PRO A 86 -0.53 5.80 -12.11
CA PRO A 86 0.22 5.03 -13.08
C PRO A 86 -0.02 3.53 -12.96
N GLY A 87 0.38 2.77 -13.98
CA GLY A 87 0.19 1.33 -14.01
C GLY A 87 0.62 0.63 -12.72
N ARG A 88 -0.27 -0.23 -12.20
CA ARG A 88 -0.10 -0.90 -10.91
C ARG A 88 0.98 -1.97 -11.01
N ALA A 89 1.93 -1.96 -10.10
CA ALA A 89 2.81 -3.10 -9.87
C ALA A 89 2.07 -4.21 -9.11
N ASP A 90 2.59 -5.44 -9.19
CA ASP A 90 2.05 -6.61 -8.49
C ASP A 90 1.74 -6.30 -7.01
N PRO A 91 0.49 -6.43 -6.56
CA PRO A 91 0.08 -6.10 -5.20
C PRO A 91 0.45 -7.17 -4.17
N ALA A 92 0.98 -8.32 -4.58
CA ALA A 92 1.28 -9.42 -3.68
C ALA A 92 2.27 -9.02 -2.56
N ASP A 93 2.17 -9.73 -1.46
CA ASP A 93 3.23 -9.78 -0.45
C ASP A 93 4.23 -10.89 -0.81
N ALA A 94 5.49 -10.69 -0.44
CA ALA A 94 6.56 -11.63 -0.70
C ALA A 94 7.27 -12.00 0.61
N TYR A 95 7.64 -13.27 0.72
CA TYR A 95 8.51 -13.78 1.75
C TYR A 95 9.97 -13.68 1.28
N VAL A 96 10.82 -13.19 2.15
CA VAL A 96 12.28 -13.16 1.99
C VAL A 96 12.87 -13.97 3.14
N GLY A 97 13.58 -15.04 2.82
CA GLY A 97 14.15 -16.02 3.74
C GLY A 97 14.62 -17.24 2.96
N GLU A 98 14.90 -18.34 3.64
CA GLU A 98 15.43 -19.56 3.00
C GLU A 98 14.33 -20.47 2.43
N ALA A 99 13.14 -20.52 3.07
CA ALA A 99 12.02 -21.36 2.65
C ALA A 99 11.45 -20.91 1.29
N ARG A 100 11.08 -21.87 0.43
CA ARG A 100 10.57 -21.63 -0.93
C ARG A 100 9.04 -21.62 -1.04
N SER A 101 8.36 -21.98 0.04
CA SER A 101 6.91 -21.93 0.19
C SER A 101 6.55 -21.71 1.67
N LEU A 102 5.31 -21.34 1.96
CA LEU A 102 4.83 -21.16 3.33
C LEU A 102 4.91 -22.47 4.14
N ASP A 103 4.68 -23.62 3.48
CA ASP A 103 4.73 -24.94 4.11
C ASP A 103 6.16 -25.36 4.50
N GLU A 104 7.17 -24.83 3.78
CA GLU A 104 8.58 -25.09 4.08
C GLU A 104 9.14 -24.19 5.19
N VAL A 105 8.41 -23.14 5.60
CA VAL A 105 8.82 -22.30 6.74
C VAL A 105 8.82 -23.16 8.01
N PRO A 106 9.95 -23.25 8.76
CA PRO A 106 10.03 -24.10 9.94
C PRO A 106 8.97 -23.80 10.99
N GLU A 107 8.56 -24.82 11.75
CA GLU A 107 7.68 -24.64 12.91
C GLU A 107 8.38 -23.73 13.94
N GLY A 108 7.63 -22.75 14.48
CA GLY A 108 8.16 -21.78 15.42
C GLY A 108 9.08 -20.72 14.79
N ALA A 109 9.20 -20.67 13.46
CA ALA A 109 10.06 -19.70 12.79
C ALA A 109 9.67 -18.25 13.10
N ARG A 110 10.68 -17.41 13.31
CA ARG A 110 10.53 -15.97 13.60
C ARG A 110 10.37 -15.19 12.31
N VAL A 111 9.14 -14.74 12.02
CA VAL A 111 8.81 -13.99 10.80
C VAL A 111 8.57 -12.51 11.13
N GLY A 112 9.40 -11.63 10.55
CA GLY A 112 9.39 -10.19 10.82
C GLY A 112 8.34 -9.43 9.99
N THR A 113 7.42 -8.72 10.65
CA THR A 113 6.54 -7.72 10.05
C THR A 113 5.95 -6.78 11.10
N ALA A 114 5.78 -5.48 10.77
CA ALA A 114 5.06 -4.52 11.62
C ALA A 114 3.61 -4.32 11.13
N SER A 115 3.14 -5.11 10.18
CA SER A 115 1.79 -4.98 9.64
C SER A 115 0.84 -5.95 10.35
N LEU A 116 -0.14 -5.41 11.09
CA LEU A 116 -1.18 -6.22 11.73
C LEU A 116 -1.96 -7.05 10.72
N ARG A 117 -2.21 -6.52 9.52
CA ARG A 117 -2.83 -7.25 8.42
C ARG A 117 -2.04 -8.51 8.01
N ARG A 118 -0.72 -8.40 7.90
CA ARG A 118 0.13 -9.55 7.59
C ARG A 118 0.19 -10.53 8.75
N ARG A 119 0.40 -10.01 9.96
CA ARG A 119 0.45 -10.82 11.17
C ARG A 119 -0.81 -11.65 11.33
N SER A 120 -1.99 -11.03 11.27
CA SER A 120 -3.27 -11.72 11.38
C SER A 120 -3.42 -12.85 10.35
N GLN A 121 -3.13 -12.58 9.08
CA GLN A 121 -3.27 -13.57 8.01
C GLN A 121 -2.21 -14.70 8.09
N LEU A 122 -0.97 -14.37 8.45
CA LEU A 122 0.09 -15.37 8.65
C LEU A 122 -0.29 -16.32 9.78
N LEU A 123 -0.73 -15.81 10.93
CA LEU A 123 -1.12 -16.62 12.07
C LEU A 123 -2.42 -17.40 11.84
N ALA A 124 -3.34 -16.89 11.01
CA ALA A 124 -4.51 -17.65 10.56
C ALA A 124 -4.14 -18.85 9.66
N LEU A 125 -3.06 -18.74 8.87
CA LEU A 125 -2.55 -19.83 8.00
C LEU A 125 -1.60 -20.77 8.73
N ARG A 126 -0.72 -20.23 9.59
CA ARG A 126 0.35 -20.92 10.30
C ARG A 126 0.40 -20.40 11.76
N PRO A 127 -0.48 -20.91 12.62
CA PRO A 127 -0.56 -20.50 14.04
C PRO A 127 0.68 -20.88 14.87
N ASP A 128 1.54 -21.72 14.33
CA ASP A 128 2.81 -22.14 14.93
C ASP A 128 3.93 -21.09 14.76
N LEU A 129 3.79 -20.10 13.89
CA LEU A 129 4.84 -19.12 13.64
C LEU A 129 4.96 -18.10 14.79
N GLU A 130 6.18 -17.66 15.06
CA GLU A 130 6.45 -16.50 15.91
C GLU A 130 6.49 -15.23 15.02
N VAL A 131 5.34 -14.54 14.86
CA VAL A 131 5.31 -13.30 14.08
C VAL A 131 5.77 -12.13 14.95
N VAL A 132 6.95 -11.58 14.63
CA VAL A 132 7.64 -10.56 15.43
C VAL A 132 7.56 -9.20 14.76
N GLU A 133 7.39 -8.16 15.57
CA GLU A 133 7.31 -6.79 15.07
C GLU A 133 8.64 -6.30 14.49
N LEU A 134 8.61 -5.87 13.24
CA LEU A 134 9.78 -5.39 12.50
C LEU A 134 9.49 -4.04 11.83
N HIS A 135 10.00 -2.97 12.42
CA HIS A 135 9.94 -1.61 11.88
C HIS A 135 11.13 -1.25 11.00
N GLY A 136 10.99 -0.14 10.28
CA GLY A 136 12.02 0.42 9.39
C GLY A 136 11.64 0.35 7.92
N ASN A 137 12.49 0.90 7.07
CA ASN A 137 12.37 0.80 5.62
C ASN A 137 12.79 -0.61 5.13
N VAL A 138 12.63 -0.86 3.82
CA VAL A 138 12.95 -2.17 3.23
C VAL A 138 14.41 -2.56 3.48
N ASP A 139 15.35 -1.64 3.27
CA ASP A 139 16.80 -1.92 3.45
C ASP A 139 17.12 -2.29 4.91
N THR A 140 16.53 -1.58 5.88
CA THR A 140 16.70 -1.87 7.31
C THR A 140 16.19 -3.27 7.66
N ARG A 141 15.02 -3.64 7.14
CA ARG A 141 14.41 -4.95 7.42
C ARG A 141 15.22 -6.10 6.81
N LEU A 142 15.70 -5.93 5.58
CA LEU A 142 16.54 -6.91 4.90
C LEU A 142 17.92 -7.05 5.60
N ARG A 143 18.49 -5.95 6.07
CA ARG A 143 19.72 -5.98 6.86
C ARG A 143 19.53 -6.77 8.16
N ARG A 144 18.45 -6.52 8.93
CA ARG A 144 18.16 -7.27 10.17
C ARG A 144 17.90 -8.76 9.91
N LEU A 145 17.28 -9.11 8.76
CA LEU A 145 17.19 -10.50 8.32
C LEU A 145 18.59 -11.09 8.10
N SER A 146 19.47 -10.41 7.36
CA SER A 146 20.85 -10.89 7.10
C SER A 146 21.72 -10.96 8.37
N GLU A 147 21.39 -10.24 9.42
CA GLU A 147 22.01 -10.31 10.75
C GLU A 147 21.47 -11.50 11.59
N GLY A 148 20.52 -12.29 11.05
CA GLY A 148 19.98 -13.47 11.72
C GLY A 148 18.98 -13.19 12.83
N GLU A 149 18.39 -11.97 12.88
CA GLU A 149 17.37 -11.65 13.88
C GLU A 149 16.02 -12.35 13.58
N PHE A 150 15.80 -12.80 12.35
CA PHE A 150 14.58 -13.43 11.84
C PHE A 150 14.92 -14.58 10.90
N ASP A 151 14.06 -15.57 10.82
CA ASP A 151 14.13 -16.65 9.82
C ASP A 151 13.54 -16.21 8.48
N GLY A 152 12.70 -15.19 8.50
CA GLY A 152 12.14 -14.57 7.31
C GLY A 152 11.45 -13.25 7.59
N VAL A 153 11.21 -12.49 6.54
CA VAL A 153 10.45 -11.23 6.60
C VAL A 153 9.42 -11.18 5.49
N VAL A 154 8.26 -10.54 5.75
CA VAL A 154 7.21 -10.35 4.73
C VAL A 154 7.17 -8.88 4.31
N LEU A 155 7.37 -8.65 3.01
CA LEU A 155 7.45 -7.33 2.39
C LEU A 155 6.51 -7.25 1.17
N ALA A 156 6.14 -6.03 0.74
CA ALA A 156 5.41 -5.87 -0.52
C ALA A 156 6.33 -6.13 -1.72
N LEU A 157 5.94 -7.04 -2.60
CA LEU A 157 6.70 -7.42 -3.80
C LEU A 157 7.02 -6.20 -4.67
N ALA A 158 6.05 -5.31 -4.89
CA ALA A 158 6.26 -4.06 -5.63
C ALA A 158 7.40 -3.20 -5.05
N GLY A 159 7.55 -3.17 -3.72
CA GLY A 159 8.64 -2.44 -3.06
C GLY A 159 10.01 -3.04 -3.35
N LEU A 160 10.13 -4.36 -3.30
CA LEU A 160 11.36 -5.10 -3.61
C LEU A 160 11.75 -4.92 -5.07
N ARG A 161 10.81 -5.06 -6.02
CA ARG A 161 11.04 -4.83 -7.46
C ARG A 161 11.53 -3.41 -7.76
N ARG A 162 10.89 -2.39 -7.17
CA ARG A 162 11.27 -0.99 -7.36
C ARG A 162 12.67 -0.65 -6.82
N LEU A 163 13.16 -1.43 -5.86
CA LEU A 163 14.51 -1.32 -5.32
C LEU A 163 15.53 -2.21 -6.01
N GLY A 164 15.12 -2.99 -7.04
CA GLY A 164 15.99 -3.98 -7.69
C GLY A 164 16.37 -5.17 -6.80
N ARG A 165 15.55 -5.46 -5.78
CA ARG A 165 15.78 -6.52 -4.77
C ARG A 165 14.88 -7.75 -5.00
N GLU A 166 14.35 -7.93 -6.21
CA GLU A 166 13.47 -9.07 -6.53
C GLU A 166 14.18 -10.44 -6.38
N ALA A 167 15.49 -10.49 -6.62
CA ALA A 167 16.28 -11.71 -6.46
C ALA A 167 16.33 -12.25 -5.01
N GLU A 168 15.95 -11.44 -4.02
CA GLU A 168 15.88 -11.86 -2.62
C GLU A 168 14.53 -12.48 -2.24
N VAL A 169 13.55 -12.43 -3.15
CA VAL A 169 12.24 -13.04 -2.93
C VAL A 169 12.36 -14.54 -3.05
N ALA A 170 12.03 -15.25 -1.98
CA ALA A 170 11.97 -16.69 -1.96
C ALA A 170 10.67 -17.21 -2.59
N PHE A 171 9.55 -16.61 -2.22
CA PHE A 171 8.23 -16.82 -2.84
C PHE A 171 7.31 -15.62 -2.62
N SER A 172 6.23 -15.53 -3.40
CA SER A 172 5.15 -14.57 -3.22
C SER A 172 3.86 -15.28 -2.83
N PHE A 173 3.07 -14.64 -1.95
CA PHE A 173 1.77 -15.16 -1.54
C PHE A 173 0.72 -14.91 -2.62
N GLY A 174 -0.21 -15.86 -2.78
CA GLY A 174 -1.43 -15.63 -3.53
C GLY A 174 -2.29 -14.55 -2.85
N LEU A 175 -3.01 -13.74 -3.65
CA LEU A 175 -3.83 -12.63 -3.11
C LEU A 175 -4.96 -13.12 -2.19
N ALA A 176 -5.42 -14.36 -2.38
CA ALA A 176 -6.40 -15.01 -1.52
C ALA A 176 -5.79 -15.59 -0.23
N GLU A 177 -4.48 -15.91 -0.22
CA GLU A 177 -3.76 -16.35 0.97
C GLU A 177 -3.44 -15.17 1.88
N LEU A 178 -2.79 -14.16 1.31
CA LEU A 178 -2.40 -12.95 2.03
C LEU A 178 -2.95 -11.72 1.29
N THR A 179 -4.21 -11.39 1.58
CA THR A 179 -4.91 -10.25 0.94
C THR A 179 -4.14 -8.96 1.19
N PRO A 180 -3.71 -8.23 0.13
CA PRO A 180 -2.87 -7.04 0.25
C PRO A 180 -3.56 -5.88 0.97
N ALA A 181 -2.80 -4.88 1.36
CA ALA A 181 -3.38 -3.60 1.79
C ALA A 181 -4.01 -2.87 0.59
N GLY A 182 -5.10 -2.16 0.82
CA GLY A 182 -5.72 -1.33 -0.23
C GLY A 182 -4.71 -0.33 -0.80
N GLY A 183 -4.57 -0.30 -2.13
CA GLY A 183 -3.58 0.50 -2.84
C GLY A 183 -2.17 -0.10 -2.89
N GLN A 184 -1.92 -1.31 -2.38
CA GLN A 184 -0.61 -1.93 -2.50
C GLN A 184 -0.25 -2.17 -3.97
N GLY A 185 0.98 -1.81 -4.37
CA GLY A 185 1.45 -1.86 -5.76
C GLY A 185 1.19 -0.57 -6.53
N SER A 186 0.14 0.20 -6.22
CA SER A 186 -0.20 1.45 -6.90
C SER A 186 0.61 2.64 -6.39
N LEU A 187 0.90 3.57 -7.30
CA LEU A 187 1.33 4.93 -6.99
C LEU A 187 0.13 5.86 -7.12
N ALA A 188 0.09 6.89 -6.30
CA ALA A 188 -0.94 7.92 -6.36
C ALA A 188 -0.29 9.28 -6.55
N LEU A 189 -0.80 10.05 -7.52
CA LEU A 189 -0.35 11.40 -7.82
C LEU A 189 -1.41 12.39 -7.37
N GLU A 190 -1.03 13.34 -6.50
CA GLU A 190 -1.91 14.40 -6.05
C GLU A 190 -1.39 15.75 -6.53
N ALA A 191 -2.31 16.62 -6.92
CA ALA A 191 -2.05 18.01 -7.29
C ALA A 191 -3.02 18.94 -6.56
N ARG A 192 -2.71 20.23 -6.56
CA ARG A 192 -3.69 21.25 -6.19
C ARG A 192 -4.91 21.17 -7.09
N ARG A 193 -6.06 21.42 -6.51
CA ARG A 193 -7.35 21.30 -7.23
C ARG A 193 -7.47 22.28 -8.40
N ASP A 194 -6.82 23.42 -8.31
CA ASP A 194 -6.77 24.48 -9.32
C ASP A 194 -5.63 24.32 -10.35
N ASP A 195 -4.69 23.39 -10.14
CA ASP A 195 -3.60 23.13 -11.06
C ASP A 195 -4.05 22.19 -12.19
N SER A 196 -4.51 22.78 -13.28
CA SER A 196 -4.98 22.03 -14.45
C SER A 196 -3.84 21.41 -15.25
N ILE A 197 -2.64 22.01 -15.27
CA ILE A 197 -1.48 21.54 -16.05
C ILE A 197 -0.92 20.29 -15.41
N ALA A 198 -0.65 20.31 -14.10
CA ALA A 198 -0.18 19.13 -13.38
C ALA A 198 -1.19 17.98 -13.46
N ALA A 199 -2.48 18.29 -13.35
CA ALA A 199 -3.56 17.30 -13.46
C ALA A 199 -3.62 16.65 -14.86
N GLU A 200 -3.51 17.42 -15.93
CA GLU A 200 -3.52 16.91 -17.31
C GLU A 200 -2.31 16.00 -17.59
N GLN A 201 -1.12 16.41 -17.17
CA GLN A 201 0.10 15.60 -17.34
C GLN A 201 0.04 14.30 -16.53
N ALA A 202 -0.44 14.35 -15.28
CA ALA A 202 -0.63 13.17 -14.45
C ALA A 202 -1.69 12.22 -15.01
N ALA A 203 -2.78 12.76 -15.55
CA ALA A 203 -3.82 11.98 -16.24
C ALA A 203 -3.27 11.28 -17.49
N GLY A 204 -2.34 11.92 -18.22
CA GLY A 204 -1.69 11.36 -19.41
C GLY A 204 -0.85 10.11 -19.16
N ILE A 205 -0.39 9.89 -17.93
CA ILE A 205 0.34 8.67 -17.50
C ILE A 205 -0.49 7.75 -16.61
N SER A 206 -1.77 8.09 -16.39
CA SER A 206 -2.67 7.29 -15.56
C SER A 206 -3.13 6.05 -16.32
N ASP A 207 -3.15 4.93 -15.61
CA ASP A 207 -3.70 3.67 -16.09
C ASP A 207 -5.14 3.53 -15.61
N HIS A 208 -6.05 3.25 -16.54
CA HIS A 208 -7.48 3.16 -16.25
C HIS A 208 -7.80 2.06 -15.25
N ASP A 209 -7.25 0.87 -15.46
CA ASP A 209 -7.54 -0.30 -14.62
C ASP A 209 -6.99 -0.13 -13.21
N ALA A 210 -5.78 0.46 -13.10
CA ALA A 210 -5.18 0.80 -11.81
C ALA A 210 -6.02 1.86 -11.06
N LEU A 211 -6.55 2.87 -11.76
CA LEU A 211 -7.41 3.88 -11.16
C LEU A 211 -8.76 3.29 -10.68
N VAL A 212 -9.40 2.46 -11.50
CA VAL A 212 -10.64 1.75 -11.15
C VAL A 212 -10.44 0.87 -9.92
N ALA A 213 -9.39 0.05 -9.93
CA ALA A 213 -9.05 -0.83 -8.80
C ALA A 213 -8.79 -0.02 -7.53
N LEU A 214 -7.96 1.03 -7.60
CA LEU A 214 -7.63 1.88 -6.45
C LEU A 214 -8.87 2.60 -5.91
N THR A 215 -9.77 3.06 -6.79
CA THR A 215 -11.02 3.71 -6.39
C THR A 215 -11.91 2.77 -5.57
N ALA A 216 -12.05 1.52 -6.00
CA ALA A 216 -12.83 0.51 -5.28
C ALA A 216 -12.20 0.15 -3.93
N GLU A 217 -10.87 -0.08 -3.92
CA GLU A 217 -10.13 -0.42 -2.70
C GLU A 217 -10.24 0.69 -1.65
N ARG A 218 -10.05 1.95 -2.06
CA ARG A 218 -10.18 3.10 -1.15
C ARG A 218 -11.60 3.28 -0.61
N ALA A 219 -12.62 3.02 -1.43
CA ALA A 219 -14.00 3.08 -0.99
C ALA A 219 -14.32 2.00 0.07
N ALA A 220 -13.76 0.80 -0.09
CA ALA A 220 -13.88 -0.27 0.90
C ALA A 220 -13.14 0.06 2.21
N VAL A 221 -11.89 0.53 2.11
CA VAL A 221 -11.07 0.95 3.27
C VAL A 221 -11.77 2.05 4.07
N ALA A 222 -12.31 3.07 3.37
CA ALA A 222 -13.04 4.17 4.02
C ALA A 222 -14.35 3.70 4.68
N ALA A 223 -15.09 2.77 4.04
CA ALA A 223 -16.35 2.25 4.60
C ALA A 223 -16.13 1.31 5.81
N LEU A 224 -14.93 0.71 5.93
CA LEU A 224 -14.51 -0.08 7.10
C LEU A 224 -13.88 0.79 8.19
N ASP A 225 -13.70 2.08 7.98
CA ASP A 225 -12.90 2.98 8.83
C ASP A 225 -11.49 2.43 9.12
N ALA A 226 -10.91 1.76 8.12
CA ALA A 226 -9.65 1.08 8.27
C ALA A 226 -8.47 2.02 8.06
N THR A 227 -7.44 1.87 8.89
CA THR A 227 -6.19 2.65 8.87
C THR A 227 -4.99 1.75 8.55
N CYS A 228 -3.78 2.32 8.51
CA CYS A 228 -2.56 1.53 8.38
C CYS A 228 -2.24 0.65 9.61
N HIS A 229 -2.97 0.85 10.71
CA HIS A 229 -2.83 0.11 11.97
C HIS A 229 -3.93 -0.95 12.17
N THR A 230 -4.87 -1.07 11.24
CA THR A 230 -5.91 -2.10 11.31
C THR A 230 -5.52 -3.37 10.54
N PRO A 231 -5.95 -4.55 10.99
CA PRO A 231 -5.66 -5.84 10.33
C PRO A 231 -6.60 -6.09 9.14
N VAL A 232 -6.68 -5.12 8.21
CA VAL A 232 -7.54 -5.15 7.03
C VAL A 232 -6.73 -5.30 5.75
N GLY A 233 -7.11 -6.25 4.91
CA GLY A 233 -6.64 -6.43 3.54
C GLY A 233 -7.76 -6.19 2.54
N ILE A 234 -7.49 -5.40 1.51
CA ILE A 234 -8.42 -5.16 0.40
C ILE A 234 -7.62 -5.19 -0.89
N SER A 235 -8.11 -5.93 -1.87
CA SER A 235 -7.52 -5.97 -3.21
C SER A 235 -8.61 -5.97 -4.27
N ALA A 236 -8.41 -5.21 -5.33
CA ALA A 236 -9.27 -5.19 -6.50
C ALA A 236 -8.47 -5.38 -7.79
N ALA A 237 -9.04 -6.06 -8.76
CA ALA A 237 -8.47 -6.22 -10.09
C ALA A 237 -9.59 -6.35 -11.13
N LEU A 238 -9.31 -5.92 -12.37
CA LEU A 238 -10.18 -6.22 -13.50
C LEU A 238 -9.88 -7.63 -13.99
N GLU A 239 -10.91 -8.48 -14.01
CA GLU A 239 -10.87 -9.87 -14.49
C GLU A 239 -12.03 -10.06 -15.47
N ASP A 240 -11.75 -10.44 -16.70
CA ASP A 240 -12.76 -10.71 -17.75
C ASP A 240 -13.81 -9.57 -17.92
N GLY A 241 -13.36 -8.32 -17.85
CA GLY A 241 -14.20 -7.13 -18.00
C GLY A 241 -15.06 -6.79 -16.78
N LYS A 242 -14.87 -7.46 -15.66
CA LYS A 242 -15.50 -7.17 -14.37
C LYS A 242 -14.48 -6.76 -13.34
N LEU A 243 -14.91 -5.96 -12.40
CA LEU A 243 -14.09 -5.64 -11.23
C LEU A 243 -14.30 -6.73 -10.16
N ALA A 244 -13.25 -7.50 -9.86
CA ALA A 244 -13.25 -8.47 -8.78
C ALA A 244 -12.52 -7.86 -7.55
N MET A 245 -13.07 -8.10 -6.36
CA MET A 245 -12.49 -7.61 -5.10
C MET A 245 -12.40 -8.72 -4.07
N LEU A 246 -11.32 -8.68 -3.28
CA LEU A 246 -11.08 -9.51 -2.11
C LEU A 246 -11.01 -8.62 -0.88
N GLY A 247 -11.61 -9.06 0.22
CA GLY A 247 -11.53 -8.42 1.53
C GLY A 247 -11.13 -9.41 2.61
N PHE A 248 -10.34 -8.95 3.55
CA PHE A 248 -9.94 -9.65 4.77
C PHE A 248 -9.98 -8.69 5.96
N CYS A 249 -10.48 -9.14 7.10
CA CYS A 249 -10.37 -8.48 8.39
C CYS A 249 -10.21 -9.56 9.47
N GLY A 250 -9.30 -9.41 10.42
CA GLY A 250 -9.12 -10.43 11.46
C GLY A 250 -8.38 -9.92 12.69
N LEU A 251 -8.41 -10.68 13.79
CA LEU A 251 -7.65 -10.36 14.98
C LEU A 251 -6.13 -10.50 14.73
N PRO A 252 -5.29 -9.71 15.41
CA PRO A 252 -3.83 -9.76 15.22
C PRO A 252 -3.19 -11.11 15.51
N ASP A 253 -3.83 -11.96 16.35
CA ASP A 253 -3.37 -13.30 16.67
C ASP A 253 -3.83 -14.38 15.66
N GLY A 254 -4.63 -13.99 14.64
CA GLY A 254 -5.12 -14.88 13.60
C GLY A 254 -6.24 -15.83 14.01
N SER A 255 -6.75 -15.73 15.27
CA SER A 255 -7.74 -16.67 15.82
C SER A 255 -9.13 -16.52 15.20
N GLU A 256 -9.52 -15.30 14.86
CA GLU A 256 -10.82 -14.99 14.25
C GLU A 256 -10.63 -14.03 13.07
N TRP A 257 -11.35 -14.29 11.99
CA TRP A 257 -11.28 -13.45 10.79
C TRP A 257 -12.55 -13.55 9.93
N VAL A 258 -12.79 -12.51 9.14
CA VAL A 258 -13.78 -12.44 8.06
C VAL A 258 -13.04 -12.29 6.74
N ARG A 259 -13.43 -13.06 5.73
CA ARG A 259 -12.96 -12.93 4.35
C ARG A 259 -14.15 -12.98 3.41
N ASP A 260 -14.16 -12.08 2.44
CA ASP A 260 -15.24 -12.05 1.44
C ASP A 260 -14.69 -11.71 0.04
N ARG A 261 -15.47 -12.06 -0.97
CA ARG A 261 -15.19 -11.74 -2.38
C ARG A 261 -16.46 -11.25 -3.04
N VAL A 262 -16.33 -10.17 -3.82
CA VAL A 262 -17.39 -9.65 -4.67
C VAL A 262 -16.88 -9.43 -6.08
N SER A 263 -17.77 -9.44 -7.05
CA SER A 263 -17.48 -9.03 -8.43
C SER A 263 -18.64 -8.22 -8.96
N GLY A 264 -18.34 -7.19 -9.74
CA GLY A 264 -19.38 -6.27 -10.23
C GLY A 264 -18.89 -5.44 -11.41
N ASP A 265 -19.66 -4.40 -11.67
CA ASP A 265 -19.43 -3.46 -12.77
C ASP A 265 -18.21 -2.56 -12.48
N ALA A 266 -17.26 -2.56 -13.41
CA ALA A 266 -16.07 -1.72 -13.33
C ALA A 266 -16.39 -0.21 -13.48
N GLU A 267 -17.57 0.14 -14.00
CA GLU A 267 -18.02 1.54 -14.08
C GLU A 267 -18.50 2.12 -12.75
N GLN A 268 -18.71 1.24 -11.75
CA GLN A 268 -19.14 1.64 -10.40
C GLN A 268 -18.18 1.17 -9.29
N PRO A 269 -16.87 1.46 -9.41
CA PRO A 269 -15.87 0.89 -8.53
C PRO A 269 -16.08 1.25 -7.05
N ALA A 270 -16.40 2.51 -6.76
CA ALA A 270 -16.66 2.94 -5.39
C ALA A 270 -17.91 2.28 -4.77
N ALA A 271 -18.95 2.02 -5.56
CA ALA A 271 -20.14 1.32 -5.08
C ALA A 271 -19.81 -0.13 -4.74
N LEU A 272 -19.02 -0.81 -5.59
CA LEU A 272 -18.59 -2.18 -5.33
C LEU A 272 -17.69 -2.27 -4.09
N GLY A 273 -16.79 -1.30 -3.88
CA GLY A 273 -15.97 -1.24 -2.68
C GLY A 273 -16.80 -1.11 -1.40
N ARG A 274 -17.79 -0.20 -1.39
CA ARG A 274 -18.73 -0.08 -0.26
C ARG A 274 -19.54 -1.34 -0.03
N ALA A 275 -20.01 -1.99 -1.10
CA ALA A 275 -20.77 -3.24 -0.98
C ALA A 275 -19.93 -4.37 -0.36
N LEU A 276 -18.65 -4.48 -0.70
CA LEU A 276 -17.73 -5.42 -0.04
C LEU A 276 -17.63 -5.12 1.45
N ALA A 277 -17.39 -3.85 1.82
CA ALA A 277 -17.28 -3.43 3.21
C ALA A 277 -18.57 -3.72 4.02
N GLU A 278 -19.74 -3.39 3.49
CA GLU A 278 -21.05 -3.67 4.11
C GLU A 278 -21.25 -5.17 4.38
N ARG A 279 -20.88 -6.02 3.43
CA ARG A 279 -20.92 -7.47 3.59
C ARG A 279 -19.99 -7.96 4.69
N MET A 280 -18.77 -7.44 4.71
CA MET A 280 -17.78 -7.78 5.75
C MET A 280 -18.26 -7.31 7.13
N LEU A 281 -18.82 -6.10 7.25
CA LEU A 281 -19.40 -5.58 8.50
C LEU A 281 -20.57 -6.47 8.96
N THR A 282 -21.45 -6.87 8.05
CA THR A 282 -22.55 -7.79 8.35
C THR A 282 -22.04 -9.17 8.83
N ALA A 283 -20.87 -9.59 8.36
CA ALA A 283 -20.23 -10.84 8.77
C ALA A 283 -19.41 -10.72 10.07
N GLY A 284 -19.41 -9.55 10.74
CA GLY A 284 -18.75 -9.34 12.02
C GLY A 284 -17.42 -8.60 11.97
N ALA A 285 -17.01 -8.05 10.81
CA ALA A 285 -15.74 -7.32 10.70
C ALA A 285 -15.66 -6.11 11.65
N GLY A 286 -16.78 -5.42 11.94
CA GLY A 286 -16.82 -4.30 12.87
C GLY A 286 -16.39 -4.69 14.28
N GLU A 287 -16.91 -5.80 14.81
CA GLU A 287 -16.52 -6.33 16.12
C GLU A 287 -15.04 -6.73 16.17
N LEU A 288 -14.54 -7.34 15.08
CA LEU A 288 -13.12 -7.70 14.99
C LEU A 288 -12.22 -6.47 14.98
N LEU A 289 -12.62 -5.38 14.33
CA LEU A 289 -11.87 -4.12 14.33
C LEU A 289 -11.80 -3.50 15.72
N GLU A 290 -12.94 -3.38 16.43
CA GLU A 290 -12.97 -2.88 17.80
C GLU A 290 -12.07 -3.70 18.74
N ARG A 291 -12.17 -5.03 18.70
CA ARG A 291 -11.33 -5.93 19.50
C ARG A 291 -9.84 -5.87 19.10
N SER A 292 -9.54 -5.61 17.83
CA SER A 292 -8.15 -5.51 17.37
C SER A 292 -7.44 -4.26 17.92
N GLU A 293 -8.16 -3.17 18.17
CA GLU A 293 -7.62 -1.95 18.78
C GLU A 293 -7.26 -2.17 20.26
N GLU A 294 -8.02 -3.02 20.97
CA GLU A 294 -7.74 -3.37 22.36
C GLU A 294 -6.51 -4.29 22.51
N LEU A 295 -6.14 -5.02 21.45
CA LEU A 295 -5.05 -5.99 21.41
C LEU A 295 -3.74 -5.44 20.78
N ALA A 296 -3.78 -4.25 20.19
CA ALA A 296 -2.65 -3.62 19.52
C ALA A 296 -1.86 -2.68 20.45
#